data_b55da598d9dd7da6e23822532a5892e0
#
_entry.id   b55da598d9dd7da6e23822532a5892e0
#
_cell.length_a   1.000
_cell.length_b   1.000
_cell.length_c   1.000
_cell.angle_alpha   90.00
_cell.angle_beta   90.00
_cell.angle_gamma   90.00
#
_symmetry.space_group_name_H-M   'P 1'
#
loop_
_entity.id
_entity.type
_entity.pdbx_description
1 polymer ?
#
loop_
_entity_poly.entity_id
_entity_poly.type
_entity_poly.pdbx_seq_one_letter_code
_entity_poly.pdbx_strand_id
1 'polypeptide(L)' 'MLMNSMDWNEISKSKKVVIASDQRSCGNVIAEYNENIIVIQGIEIKSREYMIPKSKVDHYDGKEVHLSIPYNKLSEFDF' A
#
# COMPACT_ATOMS: atom_id res chain seq x y z
N MET A 1 9.89 3.28 22.11
CA MET A 1 9.89 2.68 21.50
C MET A 1 9.37 2.93 20.41
N LEU A 2 9.43 2.67 19.51
CA LEU A 2 8.98 2.93 18.47
C LEU A 2 8.07 2.22 18.07
N MET A 3 7.15 2.37 18.04
CA MET A 3 6.33 1.68 17.78
C MET A 3 5.87 1.67 16.57
N ASN A 4 5.88 2.26 15.84
CA ASN A 4 5.39 2.30 14.62
C ASN A 4 6.21 1.80 13.59
N SER A 5 7.19 1.07 13.80
CA SER A 5 8.00 0.59 12.80
C SER A 5 7.26 -0.47 12.11
N MET A 6 6.98 -0.32 10.85
CA MET A 6 6.34 -1.31 10.07
C MET A 6 7.35 -2.21 9.45
N ASP A 7 7.08 -3.49 9.47
CA ASP A 7 7.96 -4.46 8.84
C ASP A 7 7.51 -4.61 7.39
N TRP A 8 8.00 -3.74 6.55
CA TRP A 8 7.61 -3.73 5.15
C TRP A 8 8.02 -5.02 4.43
N ASN A 9 9.07 -5.65 4.90
CA ASN A 9 9.51 -6.92 4.31
C ASN A 9 8.43 -7.99 4.53
N GLU A 10 7.92 -8.05 5.73
CA GLU A 10 6.87 -9.02 6.05
C GLU A 10 5.56 -8.64 5.35
N ILE A 11 5.24 -7.36 5.32
CA ILE A 11 4.02 -6.87 4.70
C ILE A 11 4.01 -7.21 3.21
N SER A 12 5.12 -6.98 2.52
CA SER A 12 5.16 -7.25 1.08
C SER A 12 5.22 -8.74 0.81
N LYS A 13 5.89 -9.51 1.69
CA LYS A 13 5.98 -10.92 1.50
C LYS A 13 4.61 -11.57 1.67
N SER A 14 3.80 -11.07 2.58
CA SER A 14 2.46 -11.57 2.81
C SER A 14 1.43 -10.94 1.90
N LYS A 15 1.83 -9.98 1.08
CA LYS A 15 0.96 -9.28 0.14
C LYS A 15 -0.29 -8.74 0.84
N LYS A 16 -0.05 -7.97 1.89
CA LYS A 16 -1.16 -7.43 2.69
C LYS A 16 -1.99 -6.45 1.88
N VAL A 17 -3.27 -6.41 2.19
CA VAL A 17 -4.22 -5.56 1.51
C VAL A 17 -3.99 -4.10 1.91
N VAL A 18 -4.19 -3.20 0.96
CA VAL A 18 -4.06 -1.76 1.18
C VAL A 18 -5.44 -1.14 1.10
N ILE A 19 -5.78 -0.32 2.09
CA ILE A 19 -7.09 0.33 2.19
C ILE A 19 -6.88 1.84 2.15
N ALA A 20 -7.62 2.52 1.30
CA ALA A 20 -7.56 3.98 1.19
C ALA A 20 -8.29 4.63 2.37
N SER A 21 -8.12 5.93 2.53
CA SER A 21 -8.73 6.65 3.65
C SER A 21 -10.25 6.63 3.59
N ASP A 22 -10.83 6.42 2.41
CA ASP A 22 -12.28 6.30 2.27
C ASP A 22 -12.74 4.85 2.33
N GLN A 23 -11.91 3.96 2.85
CA GLN A 23 -12.21 2.55 3.11
C GLN A 23 -12.31 1.69 1.87
N ARG A 24 -11.83 2.16 0.75
CA ARG A 24 -11.83 1.36 -0.47
C ARG A 24 -10.54 0.55 -0.58
N SER A 25 -10.65 -0.67 -1.06
CA SER A 25 -9.48 -1.51 -1.27
C SER A 25 -8.68 -1.03 -2.46
N CYS A 26 -7.38 -0.90 -2.27
CA CYS A 26 -6.49 -0.42 -3.31
C CYS A 26 -5.65 -1.52 -3.93
N GLY A 27 -5.75 -2.72 -3.42
CA GLY A 27 -4.92 -3.82 -3.91
C GLY A 27 -4.03 -4.35 -2.81
N ASN A 28 -2.86 -4.86 -3.20
CA ASN A 28 -1.97 -5.54 -2.26
C ASN A 28 -0.55 -5.04 -2.41
N VAL A 29 0.17 -4.95 -1.31
CA VAL A 29 1.58 -4.58 -1.34
C VAL A 29 2.37 -5.76 -1.86
N ILE A 30 3.16 -5.56 -2.90
CA ILE A 30 3.97 -6.64 -3.43
C ILE A 30 5.46 -6.40 -3.29
N ALA A 31 5.85 -5.19 -2.97
CA ALA A 31 7.28 -4.90 -2.82
C ALA A 31 7.47 -3.58 -2.08
N GLU A 32 8.68 -3.42 -1.60
CA GLU A 32 9.10 -2.19 -0.95
C GLU A 32 10.32 -1.69 -1.72
N TYR A 33 10.39 -0.40 -1.98
CA TYR A 33 11.53 0.15 -2.72
C TYR A 33 11.87 1.51 -2.15
N ASN A 34 12.93 1.58 -1.37
CA ASN A 34 13.37 2.83 -0.73
C ASN A 34 12.24 3.44 0.10
N GLU A 35 11.83 4.64 -0.24
CA GLU A 35 10.78 5.34 0.50
C GLU A 35 9.39 5.07 -0.05
N ASN A 36 9.27 4.08 -0.91
CA ASN A 36 8.01 3.78 -1.57
C ASN A 36 7.60 2.34 -1.38
N ILE A 37 6.34 2.06 -1.60
CA ILE A 37 5.85 0.68 -1.68
C ILE A 37 5.19 0.51 -3.03
N ILE A 38 5.25 -0.71 -3.55
CA ILE A 38 4.60 -1.03 -4.81
C ILE A 38 3.33 -1.80 -4.47
N VAL A 39 2.21 -1.29 -4.97
CA VAL A 39 0.90 -1.88 -4.72
C VAL A 39 0.32 -2.31 -6.05
N ILE A 40 -0.18 -3.54 -6.12
CA ILE A 40 -0.80 -4.03 -7.34
C ILE A 40 -2.30 -4.18 -7.09
N GLN A 41 -3.09 -3.69 -8.03
CA GLN A 41 -4.53 -3.79 -7.95
C GLN A 41 -5.01 -4.56 -9.17
N GLY A 42 -5.82 -5.56 -8.98
CA GLY A 42 -6.30 -6.39 -10.08
C GLY A 42 -5.42 -7.59 -10.26
N ILE A 43 -5.69 -8.34 -11.31
CA ILE A 43 -4.93 -9.54 -11.55
C ILE A 43 -4.56 -9.64 -13.00
N GLU A 44 -3.45 -10.28 -13.24
CA GLU A 44 -2.97 -10.59 -14.58
C GLU A 44 -2.88 -9.36 -15.45
N ILE A 45 -3.37 -9.44 -16.66
CA ILE A 45 -3.18 -8.36 -17.60
C ILE A 45 -4.02 -7.13 -17.29
N LYS A 46 -4.97 -7.24 -16.40
CA LYS A 46 -5.77 -6.10 -16.07
C LYS A 46 -5.32 -5.41 -14.80
N SER A 47 -4.15 -5.74 -14.31
CA SER A 47 -3.67 -5.16 -13.08
C SER A 47 -3.13 -3.75 -13.32
N ARG A 48 -3.17 -2.95 -12.27
CA ARG A 48 -2.53 -1.66 -12.23
C ARG A 48 -1.53 -1.67 -11.12
N GLU A 49 -0.44 -0.96 -11.28
CA GLU A 49 0.56 -0.86 -10.24
C GLU A 49 0.72 0.59 -9.83
N TYR A 50 0.92 0.80 -8.54
CA TYR A 50 1.12 2.13 -7.99
C TYR A 50 2.40 2.11 -7.16
N MET A 51 3.17 3.19 -7.28
CA MET A 51 4.33 3.37 -6.42
C MET A 51 3.94 4.45 -5.42
N ILE A 52 3.63 4.06 -4.21
CA ILE A 52 3.08 4.95 -3.21
C ILE A 52 4.14 5.28 -2.17
N PRO A 53 4.39 6.57 -1.91
CA PRO A 53 5.35 6.94 -0.88
C PRO A 53 4.91 6.43 0.48
N LYS A 54 5.85 5.93 1.26
CA LYS A 54 5.56 5.45 2.60
C LYS A 54 4.96 6.56 3.46
N SER A 55 5.24 7.81 3.13
CA SER A 55 4.70 8.95 3.88
C SER A 55 3.18 9.05 3.74
N LYS A 56 2.60 8.36 2.76
CA LYS A 56 1.14 8.36 2.60
C LYS A 56 0.47 7.22 3.35
N VAL A 57 1.23 6.44 4.07
CA VAL A 57 0.68 5.37 4.88
C VAL A 57 0.35 5.90 6.26
N ASP A 58 -0.89 5.70 6.68
CA ASP A 58 -1.33 6.16 7.99
C ASP A 58 -0.94 5.16 9.07
N HIS A 59 -1.29 3.91 8.90
CA HIS A 59 -0.93 2.88 9.86
C HIS A 59 -1.16 1.48 9.29
N TYR A 60 -0.65 0.51 10.01
CA TYR A 60 -0.82 -0.90 9.67
C TYR A 60 -1.44 -1.57 10.89
N ASP A 61 -2.57 -2.21 10.72
CA ASP A 61 -3.31 -2.79 11.84
C ASP A 61 -3.04 -4.28 12.05
N GLY A 62 -2.04 -4.83 11.39
CA GLY A 62 -1.71 -6.25 11.49
C GLY A 62 -2.34 -7.08 10.39
N LYS A 63 -3.31 -6.53 9.69
CA LYS A 63 -3.95 -7.20 8.60
C LYS A 63 -3.94 -6.37 7.34
N GLU A 64 -4.14 -5.08 7.47
CA GLU A 64 -4.28 -4.19 6.33
C GLU A 64 -3.44 -2.95 6.51
N VAL A 65 -2.91 -2.44 5.41
CA VAL A 65 -2.17 -1.19 5.40
C VAL A 65 -3.16 -0.09 5.07
N HIS A 66 -3.26 0.93 5.92
CA HIS A 66 -4.22 2.01 5.75
C HIS A 66 -3.50 3.26 5.27
N LEU A 67 -3.98 3.82 4.17
CA LEU A 67 -3.39 5.02 3.60
C LEU A 67 -4.08 6.27 4.15
N SER A 68 -3.38 7.38 4.08
CA SER A 68 -3.94 8.65 4.50
C SER A 68 -4.63 9.37 3.35
N ILE A 69 -4.64 8.78 2.16
CA ILE A 69 -5.23 9.41 0.97
C ILE A 69 -6.42 8.60 0.49
N PRO A 70 -7.38 9.26 -0.17
CA PRO A 70 -8.55 8.54 -0.68
C PRO A 70 -8.22 7.78 -1.97
N TYR A 71 -9.08 6.87 -2.33
CA TYR A 71 -8.87 6.00 -3.48
C TYR A 71 -8.66 6.79 -4.77
N ASN A 72 -9.37 7.87 -4.96
CA ASN A 72 -9.27 8.62 -6.20
C ASN A 72 -7.94 9.38 -6.36
N LYS A 73 -7.09 9.37 -5.33
CA LYS A 73 -5.78 9.99 -5.45
C LYS A 73 -4.73 8.99 -5.91
N LEU A 74 -5.07 7.71 -5.98
CA LEU A 74 -4.10 6.70 -6.38
C LEU A 74 -3.57 6.93 -7.78
N SER A 75 -4.37 7.51 -8.66
CA SER A 75 -3.93 7.73 -10.03
C SER A 75 -2.71 8.63 -10.10
N GLU A 76 -2.46 9.41 -9.05
CA GLU A 76 -1.28 10.26 -9.02
C GLU A 76 0.00 9.45 -8.83
N PHE A 77 -0.12 8.19 -8.44
CA PHE A 77 1.02 7.33 -8.19
C PHE A 77 1.07 6.15 -9.15
N ASP A 78 0.34 6.25 -10.25
CA ASP A 78 0.30 5.21 -11.25
C ASP A 78 1.71 4.98 -11.79
N PHE A 79 2.07 3.73 -11.99
CA PHE A 79 3.47 3.41 -12.20
C PHE A 79 3.71 2.66 -13.51
#